data_5aa7e911b98de25c39869cfbf52bf9ec
#
_entry.id   5aa7e911b98de25c39869cfbf52bf9ec
#
_cell.length_a   1.000
_cell.length_b   1.000
_cell.length_c   1.000
_cell.angle_alpha   90.00
_cell.angle_beta   90.00
_cell.angle_gamma   90.00
#
_symmetry.space_group_name_H-M   'P 1'
#
loop_
_entity.id
_entity.type
_entity.pdbx_description
1 polymer ?
#
loop_
_entity_poly.entity_id
_entity_poly.type
_entity_poly.pdbx_seq_one_letter_code
_entity_poly.pdbx_strand_id
1 'polypeptide(L)'
;ADALGQGEAQIDIVLKERLYGDIHPVKICPVSVSNKEKVEILKAGYFAAKEYDPCVVQVSGGLADVDHNILIANTEGLYAQDRQIRTRMSLSAVADKGTGTQTGSCNPGRRMGLEMFETVLPKNVGIHAARQAVTMAGAGYCPAKVMPVAIENGFGGVIFHEACGH
;
A
#
# COMPACT_ATOMS: atom_id res chain seq x y z
N ALA A 1 13.34 -17.15 -32.45
CA ALA A 1 14.72 -16.75 -32.14
C ALA A 1 15.62 -16.96 -33.35
N ASP A 2 15.47 -18.06 -34.09
CA ASP A 2 16.35 -18.38 -35.23
C ASP A 2 16.17 -17.49 -36.47
N ALA A 3 15.03 -16.83 -36.64
CA ALA A 3 14.78 -15.91 -37.74
C ALA A 3 15.55 -14.56 -37.61
N LEU A 4 16.05 -14.22 -36.43
CA LEU A 4 16.80 -13.00 -36.17
C LEU A 4 18.33 -13.18 -36.25
N GLY A 5 18.81 -14.42 -36.38
CA GLY A 5 20.24 -14.77 -36.37
C GLY A 5 20.95 -14.82 -37.71
N GLN A 6 20.28 -14.51 -38.84
CA GLN A 6 20.91 -14.63 -40.18
C GLN A 6 21.45 -13.33 -40.79
N GLY A 7 21.60 -12.29 -40.01
CA GLY A 7 22.21 -11.03 -40.46
C GLY A 7 23.64 -10.88 -39.90
N GLU A 8 24.64 -10.82 -40.76
CA GLU A 8 26.06 -10.54 -40.41
C GLU A 8 26.30 -9.08 -40.00
N ALA A 9 25.29 -8.30 -39.73
CA ALA A 9 25.47 -6.93 -39.24
C ALA A 9 25.81 -6.95 -37.74
N GLN A 10 27.09 -6.90 -37.45
CA GLN A 10 27.57 -6.64 -36.08
C GLN A 10 27.23 -5.20 -35.74
N ILE A 11 26.20 -5.03 -34.88
CA ILE A 11 25.78 -3.70 -34.40
C ILE A 11 26.53 -3.45 -33.10
N ASP A 12 27.48 -2.52 -33.11
CA ASP A 12 28.13 -2.06 -31.89
C ASP A 12 27.18 -1.14 -31.12
N ILE A 13 26.63 -1.65 -30.03
CA ILE A 13 25.75 -0.89 -29.15
C ILE A 13 26.59 -0.27 -28.03
N VAL A 14 26.70 1.05 -28.03
CA VAL A 14 27.36 1.82 -26.96
C VAL A 14 26.27 2.24 -25.96
N LEU A 15 26.22 1.59 -24.81
CA LEU A 15 25.31 1.96 -23.73
C LEU A 15 25.78 3.27 -23.08
N LYS A 16 24.86 4.23 -22.96
CA LYS A 16 25.08 5.51 -22.27
C LYS A 16 24.23 5.52 -21.00
N GLU A 17 24.91 5.58 -19.86
CA GLU A 17 24.24 5.68 -18.58
C GLU A 17 23.49 7.01 -18.47
N ARG A 18 22.21 6.93 -18.12
CA ARG A 18 21.39 8.08 -17.73
C ARG A 18 21.16 8.04 -16.22
N LEU A 19 21.74 9.01 -15.54
CA LEU A 19 21.53 9.20 -14.11
C LEU A 19 20.28 10.07 -13.91
N TYR A 20 19.36 9.56 -13.13
CA TYR A 20 18.18 10.29 -12.65
C TYR A 20 18.40 10.63 -11.18
N GLY A 21 18.04 11.85 -10.78
CA GLY A 21 18.06 12.25 -9.37
C GLY A 21 17.11 11.40 -8.54
N ASP A 22 17.46 11.16 -7.29
CA ASP A 22 16.58 10.45 -6.35
C ASP A 22 15.39 11.32 -5.98
N ILE A 23 14.24 11.07 -6.63
CA ILE A 23 12.99 11.83 -6.43
C ILE A 23 12.30 11.39 -5.13
N HIS A 24 12.58 10.18 -4.65
CA HIS A 24 11.98 9.59 -3.46
C HIS A 24 13.08 9.03 -2.52
N PRO A 25 13.84 9.92 -1.86
CA PRO A 25 14.91 9.50 -0.98
C PRO A 25 14.36 8.67 0.19
N VAL A 26 15.02 7.55 0.47
CA VAL A 26 14.66 6.64 1.56
C VAL A 26 15.61 6.83 2.72
N LYS A 27 15.08 7.17 3.89
CA LYS A 27 15.87 7.38 5.11
C LYS A 27 16.13 6.06 5.86
N ILE A 28 15.09 5.23 6.00
CA ILE A 28 15.13 3.96 6.74
C ILE A 28 14.76 2.84 5.78
N CYS A 29 15.79 2.23 5.18
CA CYS A 29 15.58 1.12 4.25
C CYS A 29 14.97 -0.09 4.98
N PRO A 30 13.81 -0.60 4.57
CA PRO A 30 13.14 -1.70 5.27
C PRO A 30 13.97 -2.98 5.35
N VAL A 31 14.81 -3.24 4.35
CA VAL A 31 15.68 -4.45 4.32
C VAL A 31 16.72 -4.42 5.44
N SER A 32 17.15 -3.23 5.90
CA SER A 32 18.12 -3.09 6.99
C SER A 32 17.51 -3.19 8.39
N VAL A 33 16.17 -3.22 8.49
CA VAL A 33 15.46 -3.26 9.77
C VAL A 33 15.00 -4.68 10.08
N SER A 34 15.21 -5.12 11.31
CA SER A 34 14.88 -6.49 11.73
C SER A 34 13.36 -6.73 11.72
N ASN A 35 12.96 -7.99 11.47
CA ASN A 35 11.56 -8.37 11.55
C ASN A 35 10.95 -8.14 12.93
N LYS A 36 11.77 -8.21 13.99
CA LYS A 36 11.34 -7.93 15.36
C LYS A 36 10.88 -6.48 15.53
N GLU A 37 11.63 -5.53 15.00
CA GLU A 37 11.26 -4.11 15.02
C GLU A 37 10.02 -3.83 14.18
N LYS A 38 9.91 -4.44 13.00
CA LYS A 38 8.70 -4.36 12.15
C LYS A 38 7.46 -4.90 12.87
N VAL A 39 7.60 -5.98 13.62
CA VAL A 39 6.52 -6.55 14.44
C VAL A 39 6.09 -5.58 15.55
N GLU A 40 7.02 -4.86 16.18
CA GLU A 40 6.64 -3.87 17.21
C GLU A 40 5.83 -2.70 16.61
N ILE A 41 6.19 -2.26 15.40
CA ILE A 41 5.40 -1.26 14.66
C ILE A 41 3.96 -1.79 14.42
N LEU A 42 3.84 -3.03 13.96
CA LEU A 42 2.55 -3.66 13.70
C LEU A 42 1.71 -3.84 14.97
N LYS A 43 2.34 -4.27 16.06
CA LYS A 43 1.69 -4.44 17.37
C LYS A 43 1.08 -3.15 17.90
N ALA A 44 1.74 -2.01 17.70
CA ALA A 44 1.21 -0.72 18.14
C ALA A 44 -0.15 -0.41 17.50
N GLY A 45 -0.33 -0.74 16.22
CA GLY A 45 -1.61 -0.60 15.53
C GLY A 45 -2.61 -1.68 15.95
N TYR A 46 -2.15 -2.92 16.10
CA TYR A 46 -2.98 -4.05 16.51
C TYR A 46 -3.65 -3.79 17.86
N PHE A 47 -2.87 -3.42 18.88
CA PHE A 47 -3.42 -3.17 20.22
C PHE A 47 -4.36 -1.96 20.24
N ALA A 48 -4.00 -0.88 19.53
CA ALA A 48 -4.87 0.28 19.41
C ALA A 48 -6.23 -0.05 18.76
N ALA A 49 -6.26 -0.96 17.80
CA ALA A 49 -7.50 -1.46 17.21
C ALA A 49 -8.27 -2.36 18.18
N LYS A 50 -7.58 -3.27 18.87
CA LYS A 50 -8.20 -4.26 19.76
C LYS A 50 -8.82 -3.61 21.00
N GLU A 51 -8.21 -2.55 21.51
CA GLU A 51 -8.63 -1.82 22.71
C GLU A 51 -9.63 -0.69 22.40
N TYR A 52 -9.94 -0.46 21.11
CA TYR A 52 -10.80 0.64 20.68
C TYR A 52 -12.23 0.55 21.23
N ASP A 53 -12.81 -0.64 21.18
CA ASP A 53 -14.18 -0.90 21.66
C ASP A 53 -14.32 -2.38 22.02
N PRO A 54 -15.05 -2.72 23.11
CA PRO A 54 -15.27 -4.12 23.51
C PRO A 54 -15.90 -5.01 22.44
N CYS A 55 -16.67 -4.44 21.50
CA CYS A 55 -17.26 -5.20 20.40
C CYS A 55 -16.25 -5.58 19.30
N VAL A 56 -15.00 -5.13 19.36
CA VAL A 56 -13.95 -5.59 18.45
C VAL A 56 -13.51 -7.00 18.83
N VAL A 57 -13.97 -7.98 18.08
CA VAL A 57 -13.74 -9.41 18.37
C VAL A 57 -12.44 -9.92 17.76
N GLN A 58 -12.03 -9.39 16.60
CA GLN A 58 -10.81 -9.82 15.91
C GLN A 58 -10.09 -8.64 15.29
N VAL A 59 -8.75 -8.70 15.28
CA VAL A 59 -7.88 -7.80 14.53
C VAL A 59 -6.85 -8.64 13.78
N SER A 60 -6.59 -8.31 12.53
CA SER A 60 -5.55 -8.91 11.72
C SER A 60 -4.82 -7.85 10.92
N GLY A 61 -3.59 -8.15 10.50
CA GLY A 61 -2.86 -7.22 9.67
C GLY A 61 -1.45 -7.67 9.33
N GLY A 62 -0.79 -6.84 8.55
CA GLY A 62 0.57 -7.08 8.09
C GLY A 62 1.29 -5.80 7.71
N LEU A 63 2.61 -5.89 7.69
CA LEU A 63 3.50 -4.90 7.13
C LEU A 63 4.21 -5.54 5.95
N ALA A 64 4.11 -4.91 4.79
CA ALA A 64 4.77 -5.33 3.56
C ALA A 64 5.73 -4.24 3.11
N ASP A 65 6.92 -4.65 2.73
CA ASP A 65 7.90 -3.79 2.08
C ASP A 65 8.43 -4.45 0.80
N VAL A 66 8.75 -3.62 -0.19
CA VAL A 66 9.29 -4.05 -1.48
C VAL A 66 10.48 -3.15 -1.81
N ASP A 67 11.60 -3.77 -2.12
CA ASP A 67 12.78 -3.13 -2.68
C ASP A 67 12.93 -3.60 -4.13
N HIS A 68 12.52 -2.76 -5.06
CA HIS A 68 12.47 -3.08 -6.48
C HIS A 68 13.59 -2.35 -7.21
N ASN A 69 14.58 -3.09 -7.67
CA ASN A 69 15.68 -2.59 -8.49
C ASN A 69 15.33 -2.81 -9.95
N ILE A 70 15.38 -1.74 -10.74
CA ILE A 70 15.01 -1.72 -12.14
C ILE A 70 16.24 -1.35 -12.95
N LEU A 71 16.53 -2.12 -13.99
CA LEU A 71 17.53 -1.81 -15.00
C LEU A 71 16.87 -1.87 -16.37
N ILE A 72 17.06 -0.82 -17.16
CA ILE A 72 16.54 -0.71 -18.52
C ILE A 72 17.73 -0.47 -19.44
N ALA A 73 17.88 -1.35 -20.43
CA ALA A 73 18.84 -1.17 -21.52
C ALA A 73 18.17 -1.48 -22.86
N ASN A 74 18.51 -0.75 -23.91
CA ASN A 74 17.99 -1.00 -25.25
C ASN A 74 19.06 -0.83 -26.34
N THR A 75 18.74 -1.22 -27.56
CA THR A 75 19.62 -1.16 -28.72
C THR A 75 19.89 0.27 -29.22
N GLU A 76 19.15 1.26 -28.74
CA GLU A 76 19.40 2.68 -29.01
C GLU A 76 20.45 3.28 -28.07
N GLY A 77 21.06 2.46 -27.23
CA GLY A 77 22.13 2.85 -26.32
C GLY A 77 21.65 3.38 -24.96
N LEU A 78 20.37 3.26 -24.63
CA LEU A 78 19.88 3.59 -23.29
C LEU A 78 20.42 2.58 -22.27
N TYR A 79 20.93 3.09 -21.16
CA TYR A 79 21.20 2.35 -19.95
C TYR A 79 20.74 3.19 -18.76
N ALA A 80 19.73 2.73 -18.05
CA ALA A 80 19.15 3.47 -16.94
C ALA A 80 18.86 2.52 -15.78
N GLN A 81 19.06 3.02 -14.56
CA GLN A 81 18.78 2.29 -13.34
C GLN A 81 17.83 3.11 -12.45
N ASP A 82 16.92 2.44 -11.77
CA ASP A 82 16.05 3.02 -10.74
C ASP A 82 15.90 2.03 -9.57
N ARG A 83 15.68 2.55 -8.38
CA ARG A 83 15.36 1.76 -7.20
C ARG A 83 14.10 2.31 -6.55
N GLN A 84 13.13 1.44 -6.35
CA GLN A 84 11.83 1.80 -5.81
C GLN A 84 11.57 1.05 -4.50
N ILE A 85 11.60 1.76 -3.40
CA ILE A 85 11.22 1.22 -2.10
C ILE A 85 9.79 1.64 -1.80
N ARG A 86 8.97 0.67 -1.41
CA ARG A 86 7.57 0.87 -1.03
C ARG A 86 7.32 0.18 0.29
N THR A 87 6.63 0.87 1.18
CA THR A 87 6.19 0.32 2.46
C THR A 87 4.68 0.46 2.58
N ARG A 88 4.02 -0.59 3.05
CA ARG A 88 2.58 -0.63 3.27
C ARG A 88 2.27 -1.32 4.59
N MET A 89 1.39 -0.72 5.38
CA MET A 89 0.76 -1.35 6.53
C MET A 89 -0.70 -1.62 6.21
N SER A 90 -1.18 -2.78 6.60
CA SER A 90 -2.58 -3.15 6.46
C SER A 90 -3.11 -3.64 7.80
N LEU A 91 -4.21 -3.07 8.27
CA LEU A 91 -4.94 -3.53 9.45
C LEU A 91 -6.42 -3.66 9.12
N SER A 92 -7.00 -4.74 9.61
CA SER A 92 -8.43 -5.03 9.53
C SER A 92 -8.95 -5.40 10.90
N ALA A 93 -10.07 -4.82 11.29
CA ALA A 93 -10.77 -5.11 12.51
C ALA A 93 -12.16 -5.66 12.20
N VAL A 94 -12.62 -6.62 13.01
CA VAL A 94 -13.98 -7.17 12.96
C VAL A 94 -14.69 -6.80 14.26
N ALA A 95 -15.87 -6.20 14.15
CA ALA A 95 -16.72 -5.86 15.26
C ALA A 95 -18.03 -6.66 15.20
N ASP A 96 -18.54 -7.09 16.37
CA ASP A 96 -19.82 -7.75 16.55
C ASP A 96 -20.61 -7.07 17.67
N LYS A 97 -21.81 -6.61 17.36
CA LYS A 97 -22.77 -6.04 18.34
C LYS A 97 -23.99 -6.96 18.58
N GLY A 98 -23.88 -8.24 18.24
CA GLY A 98 -24.94 -9.22 18.39
C GLY A 98 -25.92 -9.28 17.22
N THR A 99 -25.76 -8.45 16.20
CA THR A 99 -26.56 -8.44 14.97
C THR A 99 -25.80 -8.97 13.75
N GLY A 100 -24.60 -9.47 13.98
CA GLY A 100 -23.67 -9.96 12.97
C GLY A 100 -22.36 -9.17 12.95
N THR A 101 -21.37 -9.74 12.31
CA THR A 101 -20.03 -9.17 12.24
C THR A 101 -19.91 -8.15 11.10
N GLN A 102 -19.16 -7.08 11.34
CA GLN A 102 -18.79 -6.08 10.35
C GLN A 102 -17.28 -5.84 10.36
N THR A 103 -16.72 -5.56 9.21
CA THR A 103 -15.28 -5.37 9.04
C THR A 103 -14.97 -3.93 8.65
N GLY A 104 -13.91 -3.38 9.24
CA GLY A 104 -13.30 -2.14 8.84
C GLY A 104 -11.81 -2.34 8.57
N SER A 105 -11.24 -1.54 7.67
CA SER A 105 -9.84 -1.66 7.32
C SER A 105 -9.17 -0.31 7.09
N CYS A 106 -7.84 -0.28 7.29
CA CYS A 106 -7.02 0.87 6.96
C CYS A 106 -5.67 0.37 6.41
N ASN A 107 -5.33 0.80 5.19
CA ASN A 107 -4.24 0.21 4.42
C ASN A 107 -3.31 1.27 3.82
N PRO A 108 -2.68 2.15 4.64
CA PRO A 108 -1.78 3.17 4.12
C PRO A 108 -0.54 2.54 3.49
N GLY A 109 -0.09 3.13 2.39
CA GLY A 109 1.16 2.78 1.71
C GLY A 109 1.85 4.01 1.15
N ARG A 110 3.17 3.97 1.07
CA ARG A 110 4.01 5.06 0.54
C ARG A 110 5.17 4.51 -0.27
N ARG A 111 5.63 5.29 -1.25
CA ARG A 111 6.91 5.07 -1.93
C ARG A 111 8.03 5.68 -1.08
N MET A 112 8.31 5.07 0.06
CA MET A 112 9.36 5.45 1.01
C MET A 112 9.65 4.26 1.95
N GLY A 113 10.66 4.38 2.80
CA GLY A 113 11.01 3.38 3.78
C GLY A 113 10.14 3.42 5.04
N LEU A 114 10.68 2.87 6.13
CA LEU A 114 9.95 2.82 7.41
C LEU A 114 9.78 4.19 8.08
N GLU A 115 10.46 5.23 7.60
CA GLU A 115 10.22 6.62 8.02
C GLU A 115 8.77 7.08 7.73
N MET A 116 8.01 6.35 6.91
CA MET A 116 6.59 6.64 6.73
C MET A 116 5.82 6.64 8.07
N PHE A 117 6.28 5.85 9.05
CA PHE A 117 5.64 5.75 10.35
C PHE A 117 5.92 6.95 11.28
N GLU A 118 6.75 7.90 10.87
CA GLU A 118 6.87 9.20 11.52
C GLU A 118 5.61 10.06 11.29
N THR A 119 4.94 9.89 10.14
CA THR A 119 3.74 10.65 9.76
C THR A 119 2.47 9.80 9.76
N VAL A 120 2.57 8.54 9.36
CA VAL A 120 1.48 7.56 9.41
C VAL A 120 1.61 6.76 10.70
N LEU A 121 1.07 7.29 11.78
CA LEU A 121 1.18 6.65 13.09
C LEU A 121 0.45 5.29 13.11
N PRO A 122 1.12 4.17 13.45
CA PRO A 122 0.52 2.83 13.45
C PRO A 122 -0.73 2.74 14.33
N LYS A 123 -0.75 3.42 15.47
CA LYS A 123 -1.92 3.48 16.36
C LYS A 123 -3.15 4.06 15.65
N ASN A 124 -2.96 5.13 14.86
CA ASN A 124 -4.06 5.76 14.12
C ASN A 124 -4.61 4.85 13.03
N VAL A 125 -3.75 4.04 12.40
CA VAL A 125 -4.17 3.02 11.41
C VAL A 125 -5.09 2.00 12.08
N GLY A 126 -4.72 1.52 13.26
CA GLY A 126 -5.54 0.59 14.04
C GLY A 126 -6.88 1.20 14.48
N ILE A 127 -6.85 2.39 15.05
CA ILE A 127 -8.05 3.13 15.48
C ILE A 127 -9.00 3.34 14.29
N HIS A 128 -8.47 3.71 13.13
CA HIS A 128 -9.29 3.94 11.93
C HIS A 128 -10.00 2.67 11.47
N ALA A 129 -9.29 1.54 11.41
CA ALA A 129 -9.87 0.25 11.05
C ALA A 129 -10.97 -0.17 12.05
N ALA A 130 -10.69 -0.08 13.35
CA ALA A 130 -11.64 -0.43 14.40
C ALA A 130 -12.87 0.49 14.39
N ARG A 131 -12.68 1.80 14.28
CA ARG A 131 -13.78 2.77 14.21
C ARG A 131 -14.72 2.45 13.06
N GLN A 132 -14.20 2.13 11.87
CA GLN A 132 -15.02 1.75 10.73
C GLN A 132 -15.84 0.50 11.02
N ALA A 133 -15.24 -0.57 11.56
CA ALA A 133 -15.91 -1.80 11.91
C ALA A 133 -17.04 -1.57 12.93
N VAL A 134 -16.74 -0.82 14.00
CA VAL A 134 -17.71 -0.50 15.09
C VAL A 134 -18.87 0.35 14.59
N THR A 135 -18.57 1.34 13.71
CA THR A 135 -19.59 2.17 13.07
C THR A 135 -20.52 1.31 12.21
N MET A 136 -19.94 0.44 11.37
CA MET A 136 -20.70 -0.46 10.49
C MET A 136 -21.53 -1.48 11.29
N ALA A 137 -21.01 -1.99 12.40
CA ALA A 137 -21.76 -2.91 13.28
C ALA A 137 -22.98 -2.26 13.96
N GLY A 138 -23.02 -0.93 14.02
CA GLY A 138 -24.18 -0.17 14.52
C GLY A 138 -25.04 0.46 13.44
N ALA A 139 -24.68 0.31 12.16
CA ALA A 139 -25.37 0.94 11.06
C ALA A 139 -26.63 0.17 10.63
N GLY A 140 -27.67 0.90 10.24
CA GLY A 140 -28.85 0.33 9.59
C GLY A 140 -28.61 0.05 8.11
N TYR A 141 -29.54 -0.66 7.49
CA TYR A 141 -29.49 -0.91 6.03
C TYR A 141 -29.72 0.38 5.23
N CYS A 142 -28.84 0.60 4.26
CA CYS A 142 -29.06 1.62 3.24
C CYS A 142 -30.05 1.07 2.19
N PRO A 143 -31.18 1.76 1.90
CA PRO A 143 -32.14 1.29 0.91
C PRO A 143 -31.55 1.34 -0.51
N ALA A 144 -31.74 0.29 -1.29
CA ALA A 144 -31.38 0.25 -2.72
C ALA A 144 -32.39 1.11 -3.53
N LYS A 145 -32.00 2.35 -3.82
CA LYS A 145 -32.81 3.29 -4.61
C LYS A 145 -31.94 4.36 -5.27
N VAL A 146 -32.50 5.06 -6.24
CA VAL A 146 -31.86 6.26 -6.79
C VAL A 146 -31.90 7.38 -5.74
N MET A 147 -30.74 7.90 -5.39
CA MET A 147 -30.59 8.97 -4.40
C MET A 147 -29.35 9.80 -4.66
N PRO A 148 -29.28 11.05 -4.19
CA PRO A 148 -28.03 11.83 -4.18
C PRO A 148 -26.95 11.13 -3.32
N VAL A 149 -25.72 11.07 -3.84
CA VAL A 149 -24.59 10.46 -3.16
C VAL A 149 -23.46 11.48 -3.03
N ALA A 150 -22.96 11.70 -1.81
CA ALA A 150 -21.74 12.44 -1.56
C ALA A 150 -20.56 11.46 -1.55
N ILE A 151 -19.58 11.70 -2.40
CA ILE A 151 -18.37 10.86 -2.50
C ILE A 151 -17.21 11.65 -1.89
N GLU A 152 -16.64 11.11 -0.80
CA GLU A 152 -15.43 11.66 -0.20
C GLU A 152 -14.20 11.24 -1.02
N ASN A 153 -13.13 12.08 -0.97
CA ASN A 153 -11.86 11.77 -1.61
C ASN A 153 -11.20 10.50 -1.01
N GLY A 154 -10.14 10.02 -1.63
CA GLY A 154 -9.44 8.80 -1.27
C GLY A 154 -9.94 7.60 -2.07
N PHE A 155 -10.34 6.51 -1.42
CA PHE A 155 -10.76 5.29 -2.13
C PHE A 155 -12.04 5.47 -2.95
N GLY A 156 -12.88 6.44 -2.60
CA GLY A 156 -14.04 6.84 -3.43
C GLY A 156 -13.67 7.28 -4.85
N GLY A 157 -12.44 7.78 -5.06
CA GLY A 157 -11.91 8.12 -6.37
C GLY A 157 -11.78 6.93 -7.34
N VAL A 158 -11.75 5.69 -6.83
CA VAL A 158 -11.72 4.48 -7.65
C VAL A 158 -12.95 4.37 -8.57
N ILE A 159 -14.11 4.88 -8.15
CA ILE A 159 -15.31 4.92 -9.00
C ILE A 159 -15.03 5.68 -10.31
N PHE A 160 -14.35 6.83 -10.22
CA PHE A 160 -14.00 7.61 -11.40
C PHE A 160 -12.88 6.96 -12.21
N HIS A 161 -11.94 6.27 -11.54
CA HIS A 161 -10.89 5.50 -12.20
C HIS A 161 -11.50 4.39 -13.07
N GLU A 162 -12.43 3.60 -12.52
CA GLU A 162 -13.07 2.50 -13.24
C GLU A 162 -14.07 3.00 -14.30
N ALA A 163 -14.83 4.06 -14.02
CA ALA A 163 -15.87 4.53 -14.92
C ALA A 163 -15.36 5.43 -16.06
N CYS A 164 -14.23 6.11 -15.87
CA CYS A 164 -13.75 7.14 -16.80
C CYS A 164 -12.28 6.94 -17.21
N GLY A 165 -11.49 6.18 -16.47
CA GLY A 165 -10.06 5.99 -16.68
C GLY A 165 -9.71 4.76 -17.51
N HIS A 166 -10.54 3.74 -17.51
CA HIS A 166 -10.39 2.50 -18.28
C HIS A 166 -11.23 2.48 -19.54
#